data_d76c79e45f9be7ac9935e101b95bba89
#
_entry.id   d76c79e45f9be7ac9935e101b95bba89
#
_cell.length_a   1.000
_cell.length_b   1.000
_cell.length_c   1.000
_cell.angle_alpha   90.00
_cell.angle_beta   90.00
_cell.angle_gamma   90.00
#
_symmetry.space_group_name_H-M   'P 1'
#
loop_
_entity.id
_entity.type
_entity.pdbx_description
1 polymer ?
#
loop_
_entity_poly.entity_id
_entity_poly.type
_entity_poly.pdbx_seq_one_letter_code
_entity_poly.pdbx_strand_id
1 'polypeptide(L)'
;LFDWGYFTNTTNSFPQDLLDKIVTRAKLPGYLGNCHSSGTVILDELGAEHMASGKPIFYTSADSVFQIACHEETFGLDRLYEVCEIARDELNKGNYNIGRVIARPFVGKKAGEFVRTGNRHDLAVEPPAPTVIKKLVDEKQGNVVSIGKIADIYAHVGITKKIKATGIEALFNASLEEIKQAKDNTIVFTNFVDFDSSYGHRRDVAGYAAALEYFDSRLPEMLALIEPGDLLIISADHGCDPTWAGTDHTREHIPVLVYGNSVPVGSLGHRETFADIGQSVADYFDLSPMEYGKSFISK
;
A
#
# COMPACT_ATOMS: atom_id res chain seq x y z
N LEU A 1 -0.72 5.70 11.48
CA LEU A 1 0.19 6.15 10.41
C LEU A 1 1.48 6.60 11.06
N PHE A 2 2.57 5.95 10.72
CA PHE A 2 3.89 6.42 11.11
C PHE A 2 4.21 7.68 10.29
N ASP A 3 4.75 8.70 10.95
CA ASP A 3 5.38 9.82 10.24
C ASP A 3 6.73 9.32 9.71
N TRP A 4 6.74 8.90 8.46
CA TRP A 4 7.94 8.39 7.80
C TRP A 4 8.95 9.50 7.48
N GLY A 5 8.67 10.74 7.89
CA GLY A 5 9.41 11.91 7.46
C GLY A 5 9.17 12.20 5.97
N TYR A 6 9.54 13.34 5.51
CA TYR A 6 9.54 13.66 4.08
C TYR A 6 10.86 14.27 3.69
N PHE A 7 11.24 13.97 2.48
CA PHE A 7 12.25 14.77 1.82
C PHE A 7 11.62 16.10 1.46
N THR A 8 12.34 17.15 1.77
CA THR A 8 11.88 18.51 1.46
C THR A 8 11.73 18.70 -0.04
N ASN A 9 10.76 19.51 -0.47
CA ASN A 9 10.55 19.92 -1.86
C ASN A 9 11.70 20.86 -2.32
N THR A 10 12.94 20.42 -2.15
CA THR A 10 14.14 21.14 -2.55
C THR A 10 14.74 20.50 -3.80
N THR A 11 15.65 21.23 -4.45
CA THR A 11 16.37 20.77 -5.64
C THR A 11 17.13 19.46 -5.39
N ASN A 12 17.48 19.15 -4.13
CA ASN A 12 18.14 17.92 -3.71
C ASN A 12 17.25 17.21 -2.69
N SER A 13 16.34 16.36 -3.17
CA SER A 13 15.37 15.66 -2.33
C SER A 13 16.01 14.63 -1.40
N PHE A 14 17.07 13.96 -1.87
CA PHE A 14 17.75 12.90 -1.11
C PHE A 14 19.16 13.36 -0.69
N PRO A 15 19.62 12.93 0.52
CA PRO A 15 20.97 13.21 0.98
C PRO A 15 22.03 12.63 0.04
N GLN A 16 23.08 13.41 -0.22
CA GLN A 16 24.13 13.03 -1.16
C GLN A 16 24.86 11.74 -0.74
N ASP A 17 25.14 11.60 0.56
CA ASP A 17 25.81 10.40 1.10
C ASP A 17 25.01 9.11 0.89
N LEU A 18 23.69 9.18 0.91
CA LEU A 18 22.81 8.05 0.55
C LEU A 18 22.96 7.69 -0.93
N LEU A 19 22.88 8.70 -1.80
CA LEU A 19 22.97 8.47 -3.24
C LEU A 19 24.34 7.93 -3.63
N ASP A 20 25.42 8.42 -3.04
CA ASP A 20 26.80 7.95 -3.27
C ASP A 20 26.96 6.48 -2.86
N LYS A 21 26.35 6.05 -1.75
CA LYS A 21 26.33 4.65 -1.32
C LYS A 21 25.59 3.77 -2.32
N ILE A 22 24.40 4.19 -2.77
CA ILE A 22 23.60 3.45 -3.76
C ILE A 22 24.38 3.33 -5.08
N VAL A 23 24.93 4.45 -5.60
CA VAL A 23 25.71 4.48 -6.85
C VAL A 23 26.91 3.54 -6.77
N THR A 24 27.64 3.60 -5.66
CA THR A 24 28.85 2.77 -5.46
C THR A 24 28.50 1.28 -5.38
N ARG A 25 27.53 0.92 -4.54
CA ARG A 25 27.12 -0.49 -4.36
C ARG A 25 26.52 -1.09 -5.62
N ALA A 26 25.66 -0.33 -6.28
CA ALA A 26 25.03 -0.76 -7.51
C ALA A 26 25.96 -0.60 -8.73
N LYS A 27 27.19 -0.11 -8.57
CA LYS A 27 28.16 0.11 -9.68
C LYS A 27 27.54 0.88 -10.84
N LEU A 28 26.82 1.96 -10.51
CA LEU A 28 26.17 2.82 -11.50
C LEU A 28 27.16 3.89 -12.02
N PRO A 29 27.00 4.35 -13.27
CA PRO A 29 27.80 5.48 -13.79
C PRO A 29 27.47 6.82 -13.15
N GLY A 30 26.51 6.87 -12.24
CA GLY A 30 25.95 8.02 -11.56
C GLY A 30 24.42 7.91 -11.51
N TYR A 31 23.76 9.03 -11.30
CA TYR A 31 22.29 9.14 -11.31
C TYR A 31 21.86 10.45 -11.99
N LEU A 32 20.58 10.57 -12.32
CA LEU A 32 19.91 11.79 -12.78
C LEU A 32 18.79 12.16 -11.80
N GLY A 33 18.37 13.41 -11.82
CA GLY A 33 17.27 13.92 -11.01
C GLY A 33 17.69 14.31 -9.60
N ASN A 34 17.29 13.58 -8.56
CA ASN A 34 17.34 13.92 -7.14
C ASN A 34 16.43 15.12 -6.81
N CYS A 35 15.21 15.10 -7.33
CA CYS A 35 14.26 16.19 -7.17
C CYS A 35 12.85 15.67 -6.88
N HIS A 36 11.97 16.59 -6.45
CA HIS A 36 10.53 16.34 -6.41
C HIS A 36 9.95 16.55 -7.82
N SER A 37 9.26 15.54 -8.33
CA SER A 37 8.63 15.61 -9.65
C SER A 37 7.49 14.61 -9.81
N SER A 38 6.60 14.86 -10.74
CA SER A 38 5.68 13.84 -11.23
C SER A 38 6.40 12.85 -12.15
N GLY A 39 5.98 11.59 -12.15
CA GLY A 39 6.64 10.57 -12.93
C GLY A 39 6.51 10.75 -14.47
N THR A 40 5.54 11.51 -14.96
CA THR A 40 5.42 11.82 -16.39
C THR A 40 6.37 12.96 -16.79
N VAL A 41 6.39 14.02 -16.00
CA VAL A 41 7.25 15.19 -16.26
C VAL A 41 8.72 14.79 -16.25
N ILE A 42 9.18 14.05 -15.22
CA ILE A 42 10.60 13.71 -15.10
C ILE A 42 11.08 12.75 -16.20
N LEU A 43 10.20 11.91 -16.74
CA LEU A 43 10.55 11.06 -17.87
C LEU A 43 10.75 11.88 -19.15
N ASP A 44 9.91 12.87 -19.39
CA ASP A 44 10.06 13.76 -20.55
C ASP A 44 11.33 14.61 -20.45
N GLU A 45 11.70 15.02 -19.24
CA GLU A 45 12.91 15.83 -19.01
C GLU A 45 14.21 15.02 -19.09
N LEU A 46 14.25 13.84 -18.47
CA LEU A 46 15.50 13.10 -18.23
C LEU A 46 15.57 11.74 -18.94
N GLY A 47 14.48 11.25 -19.53
CA GLY A 47 14.44 9.90 -20.13
C GLY A 47 15.42 9.71 -21.27
N ALA A 48 15.62 10.72 -22.13
CA ALA A 48 16.59 10.65 -23.22
C ALA A 48 18.05 10.63 -22.69
N GLU A 49 18.37 11.43 -21.69
CA GLU A 49 19.69 11.42 -21.05
C GLU A 49 19.94 10.11 -20.33
N HIS A 50 18.93 9.56 -19.63
CA HIS A 50 18.99 8.24 -19.02
C HIS A 50 19.40 7.17 -20.04
N MET A 51 18.70 7.10 -21.18
CA MET A 51 18.99 6.11 -22.23
C MET A 51 20.42 6.26 -22.80
N ALA A 52 20.91 7.48 -22.92
CA ALA A 52 22.24 7.76 -23.45
C ALA A 52 23.36 7.49 -22.43
N SER A 53 23.14 7.77 -21.16
CA SER A 53 24.17 7.72 -20.11
C SER A 53 24.16 6.42 -19.29
N GLY A 54 23.04 5.69 -19.27
CA GLY A 54 22.84 4.53 -18.39
C GLY A 54 22.65 4.90 -16.91
N LYS A 55 22.49 6.21 -16.58
CA LYS A 55 22.26 6.68 -15.22
C LYS A 55 20.78 6.57 -14.88
N PRO A 56 20.37 5.86 -13.81
CA PRO A 56 18.97 5.80 -13.38
C PRO A 56 18.48 7.19 -12.95
N ILE A 57 17.18 7.43 -13.05
CA ILE A 57 16.52 8.66 -12.62
C ILE A 57 16.00 8.46 -11.21
N PHE A 58 16.54 9.21 -10.23
CA PHE A 58 16.09 9.20 -8.84
C PHE A 58 15.21 10.42 -8.57
N TYR A 59 14.02 10.21 -8.02
CA TYR A 59 13.09 11.29 -7.73
C TYR A 59 12.11 10.90 -6.62
N THR A 60 11.44 11.89 -6.06
CA THR A 60 10.34 11.69 -5.12
C THR A 60 9.08 12.40 -5.61
N SER A 61 7.95 12.01 -5.05
CA SER A 61 6.66 12.68 -5.20
C SER A 61 6.14 13.09 -3.81
N ALA A 62 4.89 13.52 -3.71
CA ALA A 62 4.30 14.00 -2.45
C ALA A 62 4.33 12.97 -1.30
N ASP A 63 4.40 11.69 -1.62
CA ASP A 63 4.52 10.61 -0.64
C ASP A 63 5.98 10.35 -0.30
N SER A 64 6.29 9.99 0.94
CA SER A 64 7.65 9.63 1.40
C SER A 64 8.21 8.39 0.69
N VAL A 65 8.52 8.54 -0.60
CA VAL A 65 8.93 7.46 -1.49
C VAL A 65 10.24 7.79 -2.20
N PHE A 66 11.06 6.77 -2.41
CA PHE A 66 12.23 6.82 -3.28
C PHE A 66 11.88 6.13 -4.58
N GLN A 67 11.74 6.88 -5.66
CA GLN A 67 11.39 6.35 -6.96
C GLN A 67 12.61 6.25 -7.87
N ILE A 68 12.76 5.15 -8.56
CA ILE A 68 13.85 4.88 -9.52
C ILE A 68 13.22 4.57 -10.86
N ALA A 69 13.37 5.48 -11.84
CA ALA A 69 12.89 5.25 -13.19
C ALA A 69 14.03 4.85 -14.12
N CYS A 70 13.79 3.78 -14.90
CA CYS A 70 14.72 3.30 -15.92
C CYS A 70 13.96 2.79 -17.15
N HIS A 71 14.58 2.92 -18.30
CA HIS A 71 14.04 2.38 -19.56
C HIS A 71 14.25 0.86 -19.63
N GLU A 72 13.17 0.10 -19.85
CA GLU A 72 13.22 -1.38 -19.77
C GLU A 72 14.20 -2.02 -20.72
N GLU A 73 14.24 -1.53 -21.97
CA GLU A 73 15.05 -2.17 -23.01
C GLU A 73 16.54 -1.78 -22.93
N THR A 74 16.85 -0.53 -22.54
CA THR A 74 18.25 -0.04 -22.56
C THR A 74 18.98 -0.25 -21.24
N PHE A 75 18.27 -0.20 -20.12
CA PHE A 75 18.83 -0.40 -18.78
C PHE A 75 18.63 -1.84 -18.29
N GLY A 76 17.51 -2.45 -18.63
CA GLY A 76 17.11 -3.79 -18.19
C GLY A 76 16.23 -3.76 -16.94
N LEU A 77 15.15 -4.54 -16.99
CA LEU A 77 14.17 -4.63 -15.90
C LEU A 77 14.77 -5.25 -14.65
N ASP A 78 15.49 -6.37 -14.79
CA ASP A 78 16.15 -7.06 -13.67
C ASP A 78 17.19 -6.17 -13.00
N ARG A 79 17.90 -5.38 -13.82
CA ARG A 79 18.88 -4.42 -13.30
C ARG A 79 18.21 -3.28 -12.50
N LEU A 80 17.08 -2.80 -12.96
CA LEU A 80 16.28 -1.82 -12.21
C LEU A 80 15.86 -2.38 -10.85
N TYR A 81 15.38 -3.62 -10.80
CA TYR A 81 14.97 -4.24 -9.55
C TYR A 81 16.15 -4.43 -8.59
N GLU A 82 17.31 -4.89 -9.09
CA GLU A 82 18.54 -4.98 -8.29
C GLU A 82 18.93 -3.63 -7.67
N VAL A 83 18.87 -2.54 -8.45
CA VAL A 83 19.14 -1.19 -7.94
C VAL A 83 18.13 -0.77 -6.86
N CYS A 84 16.86 -1.12 -7.03
CA CYS A 84 15.83 -0.84 -6.03
C CYS A 84 16.05 -1.62 -4.72
N GLU A 85 16.48 -2.88 -4.80
CA GLU A 85 16.82 -3.68 -3.62
C GLU A 85 18.03 -3.10 -2.86
N ILE A 86 19.07 -2.70 -3.60
CA ILE A 86 20.23 -2.02 -3.00
C ILE A 86 19.82 -0.71 -2.33
N ALA A 87 18.96 0.08 -2.98
CA ALA A 87 18.45 1.32 -2.42
C ALA A 87 17.62 1.06 -1.14
N ARG A 88 16.74 0.04 -1.14
CA ARG A 88 15.97 -0.36 0.05
C ARG A 88 16.87 -0.76 1.20
N ASP A 89 17.91 -1.56 0.93
CA ASP A 89 18.86 -2.00 1.95
C ASP A 89 19.67 -0.82 2.54
N GLU A 90 20.13 0.13 1.72
CA GLU A 90 20.80 1.33 2.22
C GLU A 90 19.88 2.24 3.06
N LEU A 91 18.62 2.38 2.65
CA LEU A 91 17.61 3.10 3.42
C LEU A 91 17.31 2.43 4.75
N ASN A 92 17.28 1.10 4.81
CA ASN A 92 17.06 0.34 6.05
C ASN A 92 18.23 0.45 7.03
N LYS A 93 19.47 0.57 6.54
CA LYS A 93 20.67 0.72 7.37
C LYS A 93 20.82 2.12 7.96
N GLY A 94 20.23 3.12 7.33
CA GLY A 94 20.22 4.49 7.79
C GLY A 94 18.93 4.86 8.50
N ASN A 95 18.92 6.00 9.19
CA ASN A 95 17.71 6.57 9.79
C ASN A 95 16.90 7.38 8.76
N TYR A 96 16.76 6.85 7.56
CA TYR A 96 15.98 7.47 6.50
C TYR A 96 14.56 6.92 6.55
N ASN A 97 13.62 7.64 7.10
CA ASN A 97 12.23 7.24 7.24
C ASN A 97 11.49 7.19 5.88
N ILE A 98 11.96 6.34 4.96
CA ILE A 98 11.37 6.17 3.62
C ILE A 98 10.55 4.89 3.58
N GLY A 99 9.24 5.05 3.47
CA GLY A 99 8.30 3.93 3.49
C GLY A 99 8.43 2.99 2.31
N ARG A 100 8.74 3.49 1.11
CA ARG A 100 8.81 2.67 -0.11
C ARG A 100 9.94 3.09 -1.03
N VAL A 101 10.58 2.09 -1.65
CA VAL A 101 11.36 2.24 -2.88
C VAL A 101 10.51 1.72 -4.03
N ILE A 102 10.37 2.48 -5.10
CA ILE A 102 9.50 2.11 -6.22
C ILE A 102 10.30 2.04 -7.51
N ALA A 103 10.33 0.86 -8.10
CA ALA A 103 10.79 0.68 -9.47
C ALA A 103 9.73 1.25 -10.44
N ARG A 104 10.15 2.18 -11.30
CA ARG A 104 9.32 2.84 -12.31
C ARG A 104 9.85 2.57 -13.71
N PRO A 105 9.68 1.36 -14.24
CA PRO A 105 10.10 1.06 -15.59
C PRO A 105 9.26 1.82 -16.63
N PHE A 106 9.91 2.20 -17.73
CA PHE A 106 9.27 2.89 -18.84
C PHE A 106 9.83 2.44 -20.19
N VAL A 107 9.10 2.71 -21.25
CA VAL A 107 9.47 2.47 -22.65
C VAL A 107 9.23 3.74 -23.45
N GLY A 108 9.72 3.78 -24.70
CA GLY A 108 9.58 4.92 -25.60
C GLY A 108 10.94 5.32 -26.19
N LYS A 109 10.94 6.18 -27.20
CA LYS A 109 12.19 6.54 -27.91
C LYS A 109 12.66 7.97 -27.64
N LYS A 110 11.77 8.85 -27.25
CA LYS A 110 12.05 10.29 -27.02
C LYS A 110 11.01 10.92 -26.10
N ALA A 111 11.28 12.13 -25.63
CA ALA A 111 10.34 12.94 -24.87
C ALA A 111 8.97 13.05 -25.60
N GLY A 112 7.90 12.97 -24.82
CA GLY A 112 6.52 12.91 -25.31
C GLY A 112 6.04 11.52 -25.76
N GLU A 113 6.96 10.55 -25.88
CA GLU A 113 6.63 9.15 -26.19
C GLU A 113 6.89 8.19 -25.00
N PHE A 114 7.49 8.68 -23.93
CA PHE A 114 7.79 7.84 -22.78
C PHE A 114 6.53 7.43 -22.03
N VAL A 115 6.35 6.12 -21.87
CA VAL A 115 5.20 5.50 -21.20
C VAL A 115 5.67 4.57 -20.11
N ARG A 116 5.15 4.74 -18.90
CA ARG A 116 5.39 3.82 -17.79
C ARG A 116 4.74 2.47 -18.08
N THR A 117 5.46 1.40 -17.82
CA THR A 117 4.95 0.05 -18.01
C THR A 117 4.24 -0.49 -16.77
N GLY A 118 3.57 -1.63 -16.92
CA GLY A 118 2.93 -2.35 -15.83
C GLY A 118 3.91 -3.11 -14.92
N ASN A 119 5.22 -3.12 -15.23
CA ASN A 119 6.26 -3.81 -14.47
C ASN A 119 6.76 -2.99 -13.27
N ARG A 120 5.92 -2.11 -12.73
CA ARG A 120 6.17 -1.42 -11.48
C ARG A 120 6.36 -2.44 -10.35
N HIS A 121 7.37 -2.21 -9.50
CA HIS A 121 7.60 -2.99 -8.31
C HIS A 121 7.87 -2.09 -7.11
N ASP A 122 7.13 -2.31 -6.01
CA ASP A 122 7.23 -1.53 -4.79
C ASP A 122 7.91 -2.36 -3.69
N LEU A 123 8.98 -1.84 -3.13
CA LEU A 123 9.70 -2.40 -1.98
C LEU A 123 9.32 -1.57 -0.74
N ALA A 124 8.35 -2.03 0.01
CA ALA A 124 7.95 -1.41 1.26
C ALA A 124 8.94 -1.75 2.39
N VAL A 125 9.00 -0.87 3.39
CA VAL A 125 9.66 -1.21 4.65
C VAL A 125 8.78 -2.20 5.42
N GLU A 126 9.40 -3.17 6.05
CA GLU A 126 8.67 -4.10 6.92
C GLU A 126 8.05 -3.36 8.12
N PRO A 127 6.90 -3.81 8.63
CA PRO A 127 6.35 -3.29 9.87
C PRO A 127 7.39 -3.35 11.00
N PRO A 128 7.53 -2.29 11.82
CA PRO A 128 8.57 -2.20 12.86
C PRO A 128 8.35 -3.16 14.03
N ALA A 129 7.16 -3.74 14.13
CA ALA A 129 6.79 -4.73 15.14
C ALA A 129 5.82 -5.76 14.52
N PRO A 130 5.67 -6.95 15.13
CA PRO A 130 4.72 -7.94 14.65
C PRO A 130 3.30 -7.39 14.60
N THR A 131 2.73 -7.37 13.40
CA THR A 131 1.34 -6.97 13.17
C THR A 131 0.39 -8.10 13.59
N VAL A 132 -0.91 -7.81 13.73
CA VAL A 132 -1.90 -8.82 14.08
C VAL A 132 -1.94 -9.98 13.07
N ILE A 133 -1.77 -9.69 11.77
CA ILE A 133 -1.72 -10.74 10.74
C ILE A 133 -0.48 -11.62 10.88
N LYS A 134 0.68 -11.04 11.24
CA LYS A 134 1.90 -11.81 11.51
C LYS A 134 1.72 -12.70 12.74
N LYS A 135 1.12 -12.16 13.82
CA LYS A 135 0.83 -12.93 15.03
C LYS A 135 -0.12 -14.10 14.78
N LEU A 136 -1.16 -13.91 13.95
CA LEU A 136 -2.06 -15.00 13.58
C LEU A 136 -1.31 -16.17 12.94
N VAL A 137 -0.40 -15.87 12.02
CA VAL A 137 0.43 -16.90 11.38
C VAL A 137 1.36 -17.58 12.37
N ASP A 138 2.06 -16.81 13.20
CA ASP A 138 3.09 -17.35 14.12
C ASP A 138 2.48 -18.12 15.29
N GLU A 139 1.42 -17.62 15.90
CA GLU A 139 0.87 -18.15 17.14
C GLU A 139 -0.20 -19.22 16.91
N LYS A 140 -0.95 -19.14 15.81
CA LYS A 140 -2.06 -20.06 15.49
C LYS A 140 -1.85 -20.87 14.23
N GLN A 141 -0.73 -20.66 13.50
CA GLN A 141 -0.53 -21.24 12.17
C GLN A 141 -1.70 -20.89 11.21
N GLY A 142 -2.28 -19.73 11.43
CA GLY A 142 -3.43 -19.23 10.70
C GLY A 142 -3.09 -18.81 9.27
N ASN A 143 -4.13 -18.53 8.51
CA ASN A 143 -4.02 -18.09 7.13
C ASN A 143 -4.36 -16.62 7.00
N VAL A 144 -3.61 -15.92 6.17
CA VAL A 144 -3.89 -14.52 5.80
C VAL A 144 -3.92 -14.41 4.29
N VAL A 145 -5.13 -14.25 3.76
CA VAL A 145 -5.37 -14.05 2.33
C VAL A 145 -5.43 -12.55 2.05
N SER A 146 -4.47 -12.07 1.30
CA SER A 146 -4.38 -10.68 0.86
C SER A 146 -5.00 -10.51 -0.51
N ILE A 147 -5.94 -9.58 -0.66
CA ILE A 147 -6.58 -9.24 -1.93
C ILE A 147 -6.33 -7.76 -2.23
N GLY A 148 -5.91 -7.46 -3.45
CA GLY A 148 -5.50 -6.11 -3.85
C GLY A 148 -4.10 -5.73 -3.34
N LYS A 149 -3.95 -4.56 -2.71
CA LYS A 149 -2.65 -4.00 -2.29
C LYS A 149 -2.16 -4.44 -0.91
N ILE A 150 -2.93 -5.20 -0.15
CA ILE A 150 -2.61 -5.52 1.26
C ILE A 150 -1.22 -6.14 1.41
N ALA A 151 -0.86 -7.12 0.58
CA ALA A 151 0.47 -7.75 0.65
C ALA A 151 1.60 -6.73 0.46
N ASP A 152 1.45 -5.82 -0.48
CA ASP A 152 2.48 -4.81 -0.77
C ASP A 152 2.59 -3.76 0.35
N ILE A 153 1.46 -3.41 0.99
CA ILE A 153 1.42 -2.50 2.16
C ILE A 153 2.16 -3.11 3.34
N TYR A 154 1.98 -4.40 3.59
CA TYR A 154 2.62 -5.11 4.70
C TYR A 154 4.00 -5.70 4.35
N ALA A 155 4.61 -5.31 3.22
CA ALA A 155 5.88 -5.88 2.76
C ALA A 155 5.88 -7.42 2.75
N HIS A 156 4.74 -8.02 2.45
CA HIS A 156 4.46 -9.46 2.49
C HIS A 156 4.56 -10.13 3.87
N VAL A 157 4.86 -9.38 4.93
CA VAL A 157 5.01 -9.92 6.29
C VAL A 157 3.66 -10.38 6.83
N GLY A 158 3.55 -11.65 7.19
CA GLY A 158 2.31 -12.26 7.70
C GLY A 158 1.27 -12.60 6.63
N ILE A 159 1.63 -12.58 5.35
CA ILE A 159 0.73 -12.96 4.24
C ILE A 159 1.01 -14.41 3.83
N THR A 160 -0.02 -15.26 3.82
CA THR A 160 0.10 -16.67 3.42
C THR A 160 -0.39 -16.92 1.98
N LYS A 161 -1.29 -16.07 1.49
CA LYS A 161 -1.82 -16.14 0.11
C LYS A 161 -2.04 -14.74 -0.44
N LYS A 162 -1.60 -14.49 -1.68
CA LYS A 162 -1.80 -13.20 -2.38
C LYS A 162 -2.67 -13.40 -3.61
N ILE A 163 -3.75 -12.62 -3.69
CA ILE A 163 -4.66 -12.56 -4.83
C ILE A 163 -4.52 -11.20 -5.52
N LYS A 164 -4.18 -11.21 -6.79
CA LYS A 164 -4.17 -9.99 -7.61
C LYS A 164 -5.55 -9.79 -8.21
N ALA A 165 -6.19 -8.69 -7.87
CA ALA A 165 -7.43 -8.23 -8.46
C ALA A 165 -7.37 -6.70 -8.61
N THR A 166 -8.03 -6.17 -9.62
CA THR A 166 -8.07 -4.73 -9.91
C THR A 166 -9.49 -4.35 -10.31
N GLY A 167 -9.99 -3.26 -9.74
CA GLY A 167 -11.36 -2.80 -9.90
C GLY A 167 -12.28 -3.41 -8.84
N ILE A 168 -13.24 -2.60 -8.39
CA ILE A 168 -14.14 -2.91 -7.27
C ILE A 168 -14.87 -4.25 -7.46
N GLU A 169 -15.33 -4.56 -8.67
CA GLU A 169 -16.04 -5.80 -8.99
C GLU A 169 -15.12 -7.03 -8.84
N ALA A 170 -13.92 -6.99 -9.41
CA ALA A 170 -12.98 -8.10 -9.33
C ALA A 170 -12.48 -8.32 -7.89
N LEU A 171 -12.24 -7.25 -7.13
CA LEU A 171 -11.89 -7.30 -5.72
C LEU A 171 -13.01 -7.92 -4.89
N PHE A 172 -14.25 -7.53 -5.16
CA PHE A 172 -15.42 -8.08 -4.46
C PHE A 172 -15.62 -9.58 -4.77
N ASN A 173 -15.55 -9.97 -6.04
CA ASN A 173 -15.67 -11.36 -6.46
C ASN A 173 -14.57 -12.24 -5.85
N ALA A 174 -13.32 -11.76 -5.84
CA ALA A 174 -12.22 -12.46 -5.18
C ALA A 174 -12.45 -12.61 -3.68
N SER A 175 -13.00 -11.58 -3.01
CA SER A 175 -13.31 -11.63 -1.59
C SER A 175 -14.38 -12.70 -1.29
N LEU A 176 -15.46 -12.74 -2.07
CA LEU A 176 -16.51 -13.76 -1.91
C LEU A 176 -15.97 -15.17 -2.10
N GLU A 177 -15.12 -15.38 -3.10
CA GLU A 177 -14.54 -16.71 -3.37
C GLU A 177 -13.62 -17.16 -2.23
N GLU A 178 -12.80 -16.26 -1.70
CA GLU A 178 -11.89 -16.60 -0.59
C GLU A 178 -12.64 -16.78 0.74
N ILE A 179 -13.72 -16.05 0.99
CA ILE A 179 -14.57 -16.27 2.17
C ILE A 179 -15.22 -17.66 2.11
N LYS A 180 -15.74 -18.09 0.96
CA LYS A 180 -16.33 -19.42 0.78
C LYS A 180 -15.36 -20.58 1.06
N GLN A 181 -14.06 -20.35 0.84
CA GLN A 181 -13.01 -21.36 1.00
C GLN A 181 -12.25 -21.21 2.32
N ALA A 182 -12.55 -20.17 3.10
CA ALA A 182 -11.87 -19.87 4.35
C ALA A 182 -12.05 -21.05 5.34
N LYS A 183 -10.99 -21.33 6.07
CA LYS A 183 -10.97 -22.28 7.18
C LYS A 183 -10.85 -21.52 8.49
N ASP A 184 -10.99 -22.23 9.59
CA ASP A 184 -10.70 -21.65 10.91
C ASP A 184 -9.33 -20.94 10.93
N ASN A 185 -9.22 -19.93 11.74
CA ASN A 185 -8.02 -19.08 11.85
C ASN A 185 -7.58 -18.45 10.51
N THR A 186 -8.54 -17.99 9.71
CA THR A 186 -8.27 -17.29 8.45
C THR A 186 -8.71 -15.83 8.51
N ILE A 187 -7.85 -14.93 8.05
CA ILE A 187 -8.20 -13.54 7.71
C ILE A 187 -8.25 -13.41 6.19
N VAL A 188 -9.38 -13.00 5.64
CA VAL A 188 -9.50 -12.52 4.26
C VAL A 188 -9.45 -11.00 4.30
N PHE A 189 -8.36 -10.41 3.84
CA PHE A 189 -8.10 -8.97 3.94
C PHE A 189 -8.07 -8.35 2.55
N THR A 190 -9.08 -7.54 2.25
CA THR A 190 -9.25 -6.90 0.93
C THR A 190 -9.07 -5.39 1.04
N ASN A 191 -8.31 -4.82 0.10
CA ASN A 191 -8.21 -3.38 -0.11
C ASN A 191 -8.98 -2.97 -1.37
N PHE A 192 -10.09 -2.29 -1.19
CA PHE A 192 -10.90 -1.72 -2.28
C PHE A 192 -10.33 -0.37 -2.71
N VAL A 193 -9.20 -0.41 -3.37
CA VAL A 193 -8.37 0.75 -3.71
C VAL A 193 -9.04 1.77 -4.63
N ASP A 194 -10.13 1.42 -5.30
CA ASP A 194 -10.83 2.29 -6.26
C ASP A 194 -11.38 3.55 -5.58
N PHE A 195 -11.84 3.46 -4.34
CA PHE A 195 -12.30 4.62 -3.56
C PHE A 195 -11.23 5.70 -3.45
N ASP A 196 -9.99 5.30 -3.24
CA ASP A 196 -8.83 6.18 -3.19
C ASP A 196 -8.37 6.59 -4.60
N SER A 197 -7.91 5.64 -5.40
CA SER A 197 -7.15 5.91 -6.62
C SER A 197 -7.99 6.33 -7.81
N SER A 198 -9.22 5.81 -7.93
CA SER A 198 -10.10 6.06 -9.08
C SER A 198 -11.02 7.24 -8.86
N TYR A 199 -11.44 7.49 -7.63
CA TYR A 199 -12.45 8.49 -7.32
C TYR A 199 -11.95 9.57 -6.34
N GLY A 200 -11.35 9.20 -5.21
CA GLY A 200 -10.91 10.11 -4.15
C GLY A 200 -9.88 11.12 -4.64
N HIS A 201 -8.71 10.67 -5.06
CA HIS A 201 -7.66 11.52 -5.62
C HIS A 201 -8.06 12.29 -6.89
N ARG A 202 -9.03 11.78 -7.62
CA ARG A 202 -9.55 12.42 -8.85
C ARG A 202 -10.68 13.38 -8.58
N ARG A 203 -11.14 13.49 -7.35
CA ARG A 203 -12.27 14.33 -6.95
C ARG A 203 -13.54 14.03 -7.76
N ASP A 204 -13.73 12.76 -8.13
CA ASP A 204 -14.92 12.28 -8.80
C ASP A 204 -15.99 11.88 -7.77
N VAL A 205 -16.76 12.88 -7.34
CA VAL A 205 -17.83 12.73 -6.34
C VAL A 205 -18.89 11.74 -6.81
N ALA A 206 -19.28 11.82 -8.08
CA ALA A 206 -20.33 10.96 -8.64
C ALA A 206 -19.86 9.50 -8.74
N GLY A 207 -18.63 9.28 -9.19
CA GLY A 207 -18.02 7.95 -9.23
C GLY A 207 -17.81 7.36 -7.85
N TYR A 208 -17.40 8.17 -6.85
CA TYR A 208 -17.26 7.73 -5.47
C TYR A 208 -18.61 7.26 -4.88
N ALA A 209 -19.67 8.06 -5.07
CA ALA A 209 -21.02 7.70 -4.63
C ALA A 209 -21.51 6.42 -5.31
N ALA A 210 -21.37 6.31 -6.64
CA ALA A 210 -21.76 5.11 -7.38
C ALA A 210 -20.97 3.86 -6.93
N ALA A 211 -19.70 4.00 -6.56
CA ALA A 211 -18.90 2.92 -6.02
C ALA A 211 -19.39 2.45 -4.64
N LEU A 212 -19.82 3.40 -3.77
CA LEU A 212 -20.45 3.06 -2.49
C LEU A 212 -21.77 2.32 -2.69
N GLU A 213 -22.63 2.81 -3.57
CA GLU A 213 -23.90 2.17 -3.92
C GLU A 213 -23.69 0.76 -4.50
N TYR A 214 -22.70 0.60 -5.36
CA TYR A 214 -22.32 -0.71 -5.90
C TYR A 214 -21.86 -1.65 -4.78
N PHE A 215 -20.97 -1.20 -3.89
CA PHE A 215 -20.50 -2.00 -2.76
C PHE A 215 -21.66 -2.42 -1.86
N ASP A 216 -22.55 -1.47 -1.51
CA ASP A 216 -23.72 -1.73 -0.67
C ASP A 216 -24.67 -2.74 -1.31
N SER A 217 -24.91 -2.63 -2.62
CA SER A 217 -25.77 -3.57 -3.37
C SER A 217 -25.24 -5.00 -3.37
N ARG A 218 -23.91 -5.18 -3.26
CA ARG A 218 -23.23 -6.48 -3.22
C ARG A 218 -23.03 -7.02 -1.78
N LEU A 219 -23.11 -6.14 -0.77
CA LEU A 219 -22.88 -6.51 0.64
C LEU A 219 -23.76 -7.69 1.12
N PRO A 220 -25.05 -7.84 0.74
CA PRO A 220 -25.84 -9.01 1.10
C PRO A 220 -25.26 -10.35 0.67
N GLU A 221 -24.49 -10.39 -0.45
CA GLU A 221 -23.81 -11.62 -0.89
C GLU A 221 -22.69 -12.02 0.10
N MET A 222 -21.98 -11.03 0.62
CA MET A 222 -20.93 -11.27 1.63
C MET A 222 -21.54 -11.67 2.97
N LEU A 223 -22.58 -10.98 3.42
CA LEU A 223 -23.28 -11.29 4.67
C LEU A 223 -23.88 -12.70 4.67
N ALA A 224 -24.33 -13.19 3.51
CA ALA A 224 -24.87 -14.55 3.38
C ALA A 224 -23.80 -15.66 3.53
N LEU A 225 -22.51 -15.31 3.45
CA LEU A 225 -21.40 -16.24 3.63
C LEU A 225 -20.84 -16.24 5.05
N ILE A 226 -21.23 -15.28 5.89
CA ILE A 226 -20.75 -15.17 7.27
C ILE A 226 -21.47 -16.22 8.13
N GLU A 227 -20.69 -17.12 8.71
CA GLU A 227 -21.19 -18.20 9.56
C GLU A 227 -21.21 -17.76 11.05
N PRO A 228 -21.96 -18.49 11.92
CA PRO A 228 -21.89 -18.27 13.35
C PRO A 228 -20.45 -18.46 13.87
N GLY A 229 -19.85 -17.43 14.40
CA GLY A 229 -18.46 -17.41 14.83
C GLY A 229 -17.58 -16.53 13.97
N ASP A 230 -17.99 -16.17 12.76
CA ASP A 230 -17.24 -15.26 11.91
C ASP A 230 -17.40 -13.81 12.34
N LEU A 231 -16.43 -12.99 11.92
CA LEU A 231 -16.38 -11.56 12.16
C LEU A 231 -16.09 -10.82 10.86
N LEU A 232 -16.99 -9.95 10.44
CA LEU A 232 -16.79 -9.03 9.32
C LEU A 232 -16.51 -7.63 9.87
N ILE A 233 -15.41 -7.01 9.42
CA ILE A 233 -15.05 -5.62 9.72
C ILE A 233 -14.93 -4.86 8.41
N ILE A 234 -15.64 -3.74 8.28
CA ILE A 234 -15.51 -2.81 7.16
C ILE A 234 -15.01 -1.49 7.73
N SER A 235 -13.89 -1.00 7.19
CA SER A 235 -13.26 0.23 7.64
C SER A 235 -12.49 0.90 6.49
N ALA A 236 -11.82 1.99 6.77
CA ALA A 236 -10.87 2.63 5.87
C ALA A 236 -9.52 2.84 6.56
N ASP A 237 -8.46 2.97 5.80
CA ASP A 237 -7.11 3.26 6.29
C ASP A 237 -6.85 4.77 6.46
N HIS A 238 -7.58 5.60 5.73
CA HIS A 238 -7.57 7.08 5.81
C HIS A 238 -8.83 7.67 5.18
N GLY A 239 -8.99 8.98 5.30
CA GLY A 239 -9.97 9.76 4.56
C GLY A 239 -9.47 10.08 3.14
N CYS A 240 -10.39 10.21 2.22
CA CYS A 240 -10.14 10.72 0.86
C CYS A 240 -11.42 11.37 0.31
N ASP A 241 -11.83 12.51 0.90
CA ASP A 241 -13.05 13.22 0.56
C ASP A 241 -12.97 13.77 -0.88
N PRO A 242 -13.79 13.26 -1.81
CA PRO A 242 -13.78 13.72 -3.19
C PRO A 242 -14.33 15.13 -3.39
N THR A 243 -14.91 15.74 -2.35
CA THR A 243 -15.41 17.13 -2.38
C THR A 243 -14.36 18.16 -1.94
N TRP A 244 -13.24 17.70 -1.35
CA TRP A 244 -12.20 18.58 -0.84
C TRP A 244 -11.30 19.12 -1.97
N ALA A 245 -10.70 20.29 -1.76
CA ALA A 245 -9.77 20.89 -2.71
C ALA A 245 -8.44 20.10 -2.80
N GLY A 246 -7.78 20.14 -3.96
CA GLY A 246 -6.51 19.44 -4.19
C GLY A 246 -6.70 17.97 -4.53
N THR A 247 -5.64 17.17 -4.43
CA THR A 247 -5.61 15.75 -4.81
C THR A 247 -5.08 14.84 -3.69
N ASP A 248 -4.79 15.40 -2.52
CA ASP A 248 -4.23 14.64 -1.40
C ASP A 248 -5.33 13.93 -0.59
N HIS A 249 -4.91 13.02 0.28
CA HIS A 249 -5.79 12.44 1.29
C HIS A 249 -6.34 13.51 2.23
N THR A 250 -7.46 13.23 2.84
CA THR A 250 -8.13 14.13 3.78
C THR A 250 -8.21 13.50 5.18
N ARG A 251 -8.55 14.30 6.21
CA ARG A 251 -8.50 13.87 7.63
C ARG A 251 -9.89 13.79 8.25
N GLU A 252 -10.70 12.91 7.76
CA GLU A 252 -11.97 12.57 8.39
C GLU A 252 -11.79 11.41 9.37
N HIS A 253 -12.77 11.28 10.26
CA HIS A 253 -12.98 10.03 10.98
C HIS A 253 -13.45 8.96 10.00
N ILE A 254 -12.79 7.82 10.03
CA ILE A 254 -13.17 6.69 9.21
C ILE A 254 -14.30 5.88 9.87
N PRO A 255 -15.16 5.20 9.08
CA PRO A 255 -16.14 4.28 9.64
C PRO A 255 -15.46 3.02 10.19
N VAL A 256 -16.07 2.42 11.22
CA VAL A 256 -15.77 1.06 11.66
C VAL A 256 -17.11 0.34 11.82
N LEU A 257 -17.46 -0.47 10.84
CA LEU A 257 -18.67 -1.28 10.83
C LEU A 257 -18.29 -2.73 11.13
N VAL A 258 -18.96 -3.32 12.10
CA VAL A 258 -18.65 -4.67 12.56
C VAL A 258 -19.91 -5.52 12.59
N TYR A 259 -19.83 -6.71 12.02
CA TYR A 259 -20.91 -7.67 11.99
C TYR A 259 -20.39 -9.04 12.46
N GLY A 260 -21.11 -9.67 13.40
CA GLY A 260 -20.76 -10.97 13.97
C GLY A 260 -21.26 -11.12 15.39
N ASN A 261 -21.35 -12.36 15.87
CA ASN A 261 -21.91 -12.66 17.19
C ASN A 261 -21.00 -12.26 18.38
N SER A 262 -19.73 -12.01 18.10
CA SER A 262 -18.72 -11.62 19.11
C SER A 262 -18.75 -10.12 19.46
N VAL A 263 -19.65 -9.36 18.84
CA VAL A 263 -19.74 -7.91 19.04
C VAL A 263 -21.13 -7.54 19.53
N PRO A 264 -21.24 -6.69 20.58
CA PRO A 264 -22.55 -6.23 21.04
C PRO A 264 -23.23 -5.38 19.96
N VAL A 265 -24.55 -5.53 19.82
CA VAL A 265 -25.34 -4.68 18.93
C VAL A 265 -25.38 -3.26 19.47
N GLY A 266 -25.01 -2.29 18.66
CA GLY A 266 -25.05 -0.88 19.03
C GLY A 266 -23.84 -0.08 18.52
N SER A 267 -23.66 1.08 19.09
CA SER A 267 -22.52 1.96 18.73
C SER A 267 -21.25 1.51 19.44
N LEU A 268 -20.17 1.40 18.70
CA LEU A 268 -18.81 1.20 19.25
C LEU A 268 -18.24 2.50 19.88
N GLY A 269 -18.96 3.62 19.74
CA GLY A 269 -18.50 4.94 20.14
C GLY A 269 -17.34 5.45 19.29
N HIS A 270 -16.80 6.58 19.70
CA HIS A 270 -15.58 7.13 19.09
C HIS A 270 -14.36 6.35 19.53
N ARG A 271 -13.53 5.93 18.56
CA ARG A 271 -12.28 5.22 18.81
C ARG A 271 -11.09 6.13 18.51
N GLU A 272 -10.09 6.11 19.36
CA GLU A 272 -8.97 7.05 19.31
C GLU A 272 -7.87 6.62 18.33
N THR A 273 -7.81 5.32 17.98
CA THR A 273 -6.72 4.77 17.18
C THR A 273 -7.18 3.60 16.30
N PHE A 274 -6.57 3.48 15.13
CA PHE A 274 -6.70 2.32 14.24
C PHE A 274 -6.25 1.01 14.91
N ALA A 275 -5.35 1.09 15.89
CA ALA A 275 -4.85 -0.07 16.63
C ALA A 275 -5.97 -0.82 17.36
N ASP A 276 -7.11 -0.19 17.63
CA ASP A 276 -8.27 -0.83 18.24
C ASP A 276 -8.82 -1.98 17.38
N ILE A 277 -8.78 -1.83 16.04
CA ILE A 277 -9.14 -2.91 15.12
C ILE A 277 -8.16 -4.08 15.28
N GLY A 278 -6.85 -3.78 15.27
CA GLY A 278 -5.81 -4.79 15.42
C GLY A 278 -5.91 -5.54 16.75
N GLN A 279 -6.13 -4.83 17.86
CA GLN A 279 -6.32 -5.46 19.18
C GLN A 279 -7.60 -6.30 19.22
N SER A 280 -8.68 -5.82 18.59
CA SER A 280 -9.93 -6.59 18.54
C SER A 280 -9.78 -7.89 17.75
N VAL A 281 -9.05 -7.86 16.64
CA VAL A 281 -8.72 -9.06 15.86
C VAL A 281 -7.82 -10.00 16.67
N ALA A 282 -6.85 -9.46 17.42
CA ALA A 282 -6.00 -10.27 18.31
C ALA A 282 -6.83 -10.98 19.37
N ASP A 283 -7.75 -10.29 20.02
CA ASP A 283 -8.64 -10.88 21.04
C ASP A 283 -9.60 -11.91 20.42
N TYR A 284 -10.12 -11.64 19.21
CA TYR A 284 -10.99 -12.57 18.50
C TYR A 284 -10.33 -13.93 18.24
N PHE A 285 -9.06 -13.93 17.85
CA PHE A 285 -8.29 -15.16 17.61
C PHE A 285 -7.53 -15.69 18.84
N ASP A 286 -7.73 -15.13 20.03
CA ASP A 286 -6.97 -15.47 21.24
C ASP A 286 -5.44 -15.41 21.01
N LEU A 287 -4.98 -14.34 20.38
CA LEU A 287 -3.55 -14.06 20.20
C LEU A 287 -2.98 -13.30 21.41
N SER A 288 -1.66 -13.28 21.50
CA SER A 288 -0.99 -12.40 22.45
C SER A 288 -1.35 -10.93 22.22
N PRO A 289 -1.54 -10.11 23.27
CA PRO A 289 -1.98 -8.73 23.11
C PRO A 289 -1.09 -7.92 22.16
N MET A 290 -1.71 -6.99 21.42
CA MET A 290 -0.98 -5.97 20.70
C MET A 290 -0.40 -4.93 21.66
N GLU A 291 0.64 -4.22 21.26
CA GLU A 291 1.25 -3.15 22.06
C GLU A 291 0.30 -1.96 22.25
N TYR A 292 -0.55 -1.71 21.25
CA TYR A 292 -1.49 -0.59 21.23
C TYR A 292 -2.89 -1.07 20.88
N GLY A 293 -3.88 -0.24 21.27
CA GLY A 293 -5.28 -0.45 20.95
C GLY A 293 -6.09 -1.03 22.11
N LYS A 294 -7.39 -0.80 22.03
CA LYS A 294 -8.39 -1.35 22.96
C LYS A 294 -9.43 -2.13 22.17
N SER A 295 -9.60 -3.39 22.52
CA SER A 295 -10.58 -4.25 21.88
C SER A 295 -12.02 -3.72 22.05
N PHE A 296 -12.82 -3.93 21.04
CA PHE A 296 -14.28 -3.79 21.07
C PHE A 296 -15.00 -5.16 21.02
N ILE A 297 -14.25 -6.26 21.03
CA ILE A 297 -14.80 -7.61 21.14
C ILE A 297 -15.15 -7.88 22.60
N SER A 298 -16.37 -8.39 22.84
CA SER A 298 -16.79 -8.87 24.14
C SER A 298 -16.45 -10.37 24.25
N LYS A 299 -15.64 -10.72 25.22
CA LYS A 299 -15.42 -12.12 25.61
C LYS A 299 -16.42 -12.56 26.65
#